data_99fee975c2a2277ba45c45ec5b1f9a72
#
_entry.id   99fee975c2a2277ba45c45ec5b1f9a72
#
_cell.length_a   1.000
_cell.length_b   1.000
_cell.length_c   1.000
_cell.angle_alpha   90.00
_cell.angle_beta   90.00
_cell.angle_gamma   90.00
#
_symmetry.space_group_name_H-M   'P 1'
#
loop_
_entity.id
_entity.type
_entity.pdbx_description
1 polymer ?
#
loop_
_entity_poly.entity_id
_entity_poly.type
_entity_poly.pdbx_seq_one_letter_code
_entity_poly.pdbx_strand_id
1 'polypeptide(L)'
;MAPLAATRASDAVAPDAHDGPVQTGCPFCGKAVSGGTPFCPHCGRRLSAPGSGPACARCGSPVDPGVAFCATCGAPVSSTPILQRPSSQPSARTDFTFYLNLLDEGGKPIQRYERRAMDTGIGRQDGDIRFPDDQFLSPLHARITWEQDQLMLRDLGSRNGTWVFFDEPHKLVDGDLLLIGSQMIRFRRLGYPGPHPPDADATKRMGSLIPSADIASLTQLRSDGSARDVIQLSPGRDVRIGREEGDWVFPYDPSMSGKHAVVRSEDADFIVIDDGSRNGIARAARGAVPLTGGSRILVGDKLLRIELA
;
A
#
# COMPACT_ATOMS: atom_id res chain seq x y z
N MET A 1 59.60 -13.35 -53.99
CA MET A 1 59.83 -12.16 -54.84
C MET A 1 59.06 -11.04 -54.24
N ALA A 2 59.72 -10.17 -53.56
CA ALA A 2 59.24 -8.80 -53.27
C ALA A 2 59.35 -8.02 -54.60
N PRO A 3 58.93 -6.74 -54.70
CA PRO A 3 58.75 -5.72 -53.63
C PRO A 3 57.71 -4.61 -53.89
N LEU A 4 57.72 -3.64 -52.99
CA LEU A 4 57.60 -2.17 -53.14
C LEU A 4 56.17 -1.60 -53.26
N ALA A 5 55.84 -0.44 -52.78
CA ALA A 5 56.47 0.63 -51.99
C ALA A 5 55.42 1.54 -51.40
N ALA A 6 55.71 2.03 -50.26
CA ALA A 6 55.66 3.39 -49.72
C ALA A 6 54.94 4.46 -50.55
N THR A 7 54.08 5.27 -49.87
CA THR A 7 54.32 6.70 -49.59
C THR A 7 53.21 7.41 -48.81
N ARG A 8 53.65 8.09 -47.73
CA ARG A 8 53.36 9.43 -47.21
C ARG A 8 51.98 9.75 -46.67
N ALA A 9 51.98 9.89 -45.42
CA ALA A 9 51.80 11.09 -44.53
C ALA A 9 51.02 12.28 -45.13
N SER A 10 50.01 12.66 -44.47
CA SER A 10 49.75 14.05 -44.06
C SER A 10 48.64 14.14 -43.03
N ASP A 11 49.04 14.80 -42.00
CA ASP A 11 48.30 15.73 -41.13
C ASP A 11 47.23 15.22 -40.18
N ALA A 12 47.65 15.33 -38.95
CA ALA A 12 46.86 15.31 -37.76
C ALA A 12 45.82 16.44 -37.74
N VAL A 13 44.56 16.06 -37.50
CA VAL A 13 43.61 16.90 -36.79
C VAL A 13 43.13 16.09 -35.59
N ALA A 14 43.45 16.56 -34.41
CA ALA A 14 42.90 16.05 -33.17
C ALA A 14 41.38 16.29 -33.15
N PRO A 15 40.54 15.30 -32.87
CA PRO A 15 39.17 15.56 -32.50
C PRO A 15 39.10 15.83 -31.02
N ASP A 16 38.30 16.84 -30.75
CA ASP A 16 37.91 17.38 -29.46
C ASP A 16 37.56 16.30 -28.43
N ALA A 17 37.91 16.61 -27.18
CA ALA A 17 37.51 15.88 -26.00
C ALA A 17 35.98 15.81 -25.93
N HIS A 18 35.40 14.65 -26.23
CA HIS A 18 34.04 14.33 -25.85
C HIS A 18 34.02 14.15 -24.35
N ASP A 19 33.44 15.13 -23.66
CA ASP A 19 32.97 15.01 -22.29
C ASP A 19 32.04 13.79 -22.21
N GLY A 20 32.56 12.70 -21.69
CA GLY A 20 31.74 11.52 -21.37
C GLY A 20 30.75 11.86 -20.26
N PRO A 21 29.57 11.26 -20.25
CA PRO A 21 28.56 11.55 -19.24
C PRO A 21 29.13 11.34 -17.84
N VAL A 22 29.03 12.36 -16.99
CA VAL A 22 29.48 12.32 -15.61
C VAL A 22 28.75 11.16 -14.90
N GLN A 23 29.52 10.14 -14.54
CA GLN A 23 28.99 9.01 -13.78
C GLN A 23 28.98 9.38 -12.29
N THR A 24 27.81 9.40 -11.69
CA THR A 24 27.63 9.60 -10.25
C THR A 24 27.20 8.29 -9.59
N GLY A 25 27.70 8.03 -8.38
CA GLY A 25 27.27 6.86 -7.63
C GLY A 25 25.81 7.01 -7.18
N CYS A 26 25.01 5.96 -7.29
CA CYS A 26 23.64 5.94 -6.75
C CYS A 26 23.69 6.13 -5.22
N PRO A 27 22.99 7.11 -4.64
CA PRO A 27 23.01 7.37 -3.20
C PRO A 27 22.38 6.25 -2.37
N PHE A 28 21.70 5.30 -3.00
CA PHE A 28 21.03 4.20 -2.32
C PHE A 28 21.76 2.86 -2.40
N CYS A 29 22.47 2.58 -3.48
CA CYS A 29 23.17 1.29 -3.67
C CYS A 29 24.65 1.44 -4.05
N GLY A 30 25.18 2.64 -4.16
CA GLY A 30 26.59 2.95 -4.44
C GLY A 30 27.06 2.65 -5.88
N LYS A 31 26.27 2.00 -6.72
CA LYS A 31 26.64 1.65 -8.08
C LYS A 31 26.61 2.85 -9.01
N ALA A 32 27.54 2.90 -9.96
CA ALA A 32 27.63 3.97 -10.93
C ALA A 32 26.37 4.05 -11.82
N VAL A 33 25.85 5.26 -12.00
CA VAL A 33 24.71 5.56 -12.85
C VAL A 33 25.02 6.74 -13.76
N SER A 34 24.52 6.71 -14.97
CA SER A 34 24.68 7.80 -15.92
C SER A 34 23.88 9.02 -15.44
N GLY A 35 24.49 10.20 -15.51
CA GLY A 35 23.81 11.45 -15.18
C GLY A 35 22.52 11.64 -15.99
N GLY A 36 21.45 12.09 -15.33
CA GLY A 36 20.15 12.36 -15.98
C GLY A 36 19.19 11.18 -16.05
N THR A 37 19.54 10.00 -15.55
CA THR A 37 18.60 8.88 -15.46
C THR A 37 17.60 9.10 -14.32
N PRO A 38 16.29 9.02 -14.56
CA PRO A 38 15.28 9.28 -13.52
C PRO A 38 15.21 8.16 -12.46
N PHE A 39 15.72 6.96 -12.79
CA PHE A 39 15.72 5.81 -11.89
C PHE A 39 17.07 5.07 -11.96
N CYS A 40 17.52 4.53 -10.83
CA CYS A 40 18.71 3.69 -10.78
C CYS A 40 18.42 2.33 -11.44
N PRO A 41 19.16 1.91 -12.49
CA PRO A 41 18.94 0.63 -13.15
C PRO A 41 19.32 -0.58 -12.27
N HIS A 42 20.06 -0.37 -11.18
CA HIS A 42 20.52 -1.45 -10.30
C HIS A 42 19.61 -1.69 -9.09
N CYS A 43 18.96 -0.66 -8.56
CA CYS A 43 18.10 -0.81 -7.38
C CYS A 43 16.67 -0.31 -7.58
N GLY A 44 16.33 0.20 -8.77
CA GLY A 44 14.99 0.67 -9.13
C GLY A 44 14.57 1.99 -8.43
N ARG A 45 15.41 2.54 -7.55
CA ARG A 45 15.06 3.78 -6.85
C ARG A 45 15.20 5.00 -7.74
N ARG A 46 14.29 5.95 -7.57
CA ARG A 46 14.31 7.22 -8.27
C ARG A 46 15.55 8.03 -7.84
N LEU A 47 16.34 8.45 -8.81
CA LEU A 47 17.46 9.36 -8.62
C LEU A 47 16.93 10.77 -8.83
N SER A 48 16.86 11.57 -7.76
CA SER A 48 16.55 12.98 -7.91
C SER A 48 17.65 13.62 -8.74
N ALA A 49 17.32 14.13 -9.93
CA ALA A 49 18.18 15.11 -10.57
C ALA A 49 18.33 16.30 -9.63
N PRO A 50 19.46 17.00 -9.57
CA PRO A 50 19.56 18.27 -8.88
C PRO A 50 18.63 19.25 -9.59
N GLY A 51 17.35 19.20 -9.25
CA GLY A 51 16.31 20.01 -9.83
C GLY A 51 16.21 21.32 -9.10
N SER A 52 16.28 22.40 -9.85
CA SER A 52 15.99 23.77 -9.44
C SER A 52 14.49 23.99 -9.12
N GLY A 53 13.80 23.00 -8.62
CA GLY A 53 12.41 23.11 -8.19
C GLY A 53 12.29 23.61 -6.76
N PRO A 54 11.18 24.28 -6.39
CA PRO A 54 10.95 24.70 -5.03
C PRO A 54 10.88 23.50 -4.09
N ALA A 55 11.45 23.64 -2.90
CA ALA A 55 11.33 22.62 -1.86
C ALA A 55 9.91 22.64 -1.27
N CYS A 56 9.37 21.47 -0.97
CA CYS A 56 8.10 21.34 -0.25
C CYS A 56 8.20 22.04 1.10
N ALA A 57 7.32 23.00 1.37
CA ALA A 57 7.31 23.79 2.61
C ALA A 57 7.09 22.91 3.86
N ARG A 58 6.58 21.68 3.69
CA ARG A 58 6.26 20.79 4.81
C ARG A 58 7.35 19.77 5.13
N CYS A 59 8.01 19.18 4.11
CA CYS A 59 8.99 18.12 4.31
C CYS A 59 10.37 18.40 3.70
N GLY A 60 10.56 19.55 3.06
CA GLY A 60 11.83 19.92 2.44
C GLY A 60 12.21 19.16 1.16
N SER A 61 11.42 18.18 0.74
CA SER A 61 11.70 17.41 -0.48
C SER A 61 11.52 18.27 -1.72
N PRO A 62 12.37 18.12 -2.76
CA PRO A 62 12.19 18.84 -4.02
C PRO A 62 10.87 18.41 -4.67
N VAL A 63 10.16 19.38 -5.23
CA VAL A 63 8.91 19.16 -5.95
C VAL A 63 9.03 19.65 -7.39
N ASP A 64 8.48 18.87 -8.32
CA ASP A 64 8.50 19.25 -9.73
C ASP A 64 7.59 20.46 -9.97
N PRO A 65 7.97 21.39 -10.88
CA PRO A 65 7.13 22.51 -11.23
C PRO A 65 5.80 22.06 -11.81
N GLY A 66 4.69 22.62 -11.30
CA GLY A 66 3.35 22.35 -11.79
C GLY A 66 2.62 21.17 -11.15
N VAL A 67 3.21 20.47 -10.16
CA VAL A 67 2.49 19.46 -9.41
C VAL A 67 1.64 20.10 -8.30
N ALA A 68 0.43 19.59 -8.13
CA ALA A 68 -0.51 20.09 -7.11
C ALA A 68 -0.16 19.59 -5.70
N PHE A 69 0.55 18.46 -5.58
CA PHE A 69 0.87 17.82 -4.31
C PHE A 69 2.30 17.29 -4.29
N CYS A 70 2.95 17.36 -3.13
CA CYS A 70 4.27 16.77 -2.89
C CYS A 70 4.19 15.23 -2.93
N ALA A 71 4.97 14.61 -3.81
CA ALA A 71 5.01 13.14 -3.95
C ALA A 71 5.55 12.42 -2.70
N THR A 72 6.28 13.15 -1.82
CA THR A 72 6.89 12.56 -0.62
C THR A 72 5.97 12.60 0.59
N CYS A 73 5.22 13.70 0.81
CA CYS A 73 4.41 13.88 2.02
C CYS A 73 2.94 14.20 1.75
N GLY A 74 2.52 14.26 0.48
CA GLY A 74 1.15 14.58 0.10
C GLY A 74 0.70 16.02 0.36
N ALA A 75 1.60 16.90 0.84
CA ALA A 75 1.24 18.30 1.09
C ALA A 75 0.95 19.03 -0.22
N PRO A 76 -0.06 19.91 -0.28
CA PRO A 76 -0.32 20.72 -1.46
C PRO A 76 0.84 21.69 -1.73
N VAL A 77 1.28 21.75 -2.99
CA VAL A 77 2.36 22.61 -3.46
C VAL A 77 1.72 23.74 -4.27
N SER A 78 1.08 24.67 -3.60
CA SER A 78 0.45 25.81 -4.28
C SER A 78 1.37 27.03 -4.30
N SER A 79 1.80 27.41 -5.49
CA SER A 79 2.35 28.72 -5.77
C SER A 79 1.48 29.45 -6.80
N THR A 80 0.23 29.69 -6.46
CA THR A 80 -0.63 30.61 -7.23
C THR A 80 -1.45 31.45 -6.25
N PRO A 81 -1.48 32.78 -6.39
CA PRO A 81 -2.35 33.62 -5.56
C PRO A 81 -3.80 33.30 -5.92
N ILE A 82 -4.54 32.81 -4.93
CA ILE A 82 -5.96 32.51 -5.06
C ILE A 82 -6.71 33.82 -5.19
N LEU A 83 -7.26 34.06 -6.38
CA LEU A 83 -8.36 35.03 -6.56
C LEU A 83 -9.52 34.53 -5.68
N GLN A 84 -9.84 35.35 -4.68
CA GLN A 84 -10.93 35.09 -3.74
C GLN A 84 -12.25 34.98 -4.51
N ARG A 85 -12.80 33.78 -4.58
CA ARG A 85 -14.20 33.54 -4.94
C ARG A 85 -15.06 33.83 -3.70
N PRO A 86 -16.20 34.56 -3.81
CA PRO A 86 -17.05 34.79 -2.64
C PRO A 86 -17.58 33.49 -2.08
N SER A 87 -17.35 33.31 -0.82
CA SER A 87 -17.70 32.15 -0.02
C SER A 87 -19.19 32.10 0.25
N SER A 88 -19.88 31.12 -0.35
CA SER A 88 -20.99 30.49 0.33
C SER A 88 -20.37 29.37 1.19
N GLN A 89 -20.03 29.68 2.42
CA GLN A 89 -19.56 28.70 3.40
C GLN A 89 -20.72 27.80 3.81
N PRO A 90 -20.60 26.45 3.65
CA PRO A 90 -21.30 25.58 4.56
C PRO A 90 -20.70 25.83 5.95
N SER A 91 -21.54 25.90 6.97
CA SER A 91 -21.14 26.11 8.35
C SER A 91 -20.01 25.12 8.72
N ALA A 92 -18.79 25.63 8.81
CA ALA A 92 -17.64 24.83 9.19
C ALA A 92 -17.89 24.27 10.59
N ARG A 93 -17.82 22.96 10.74
CA ARG A 93 -17.80 22.30 12.05
C ARG A 93 -16.63 22.92 12.84
N THR A 94 -16.96 23.57 13.94
CA THR A 94 -15.95 24.23 14.79
C THR A 94 -15.40 23.26 15.83
N ASP A 95 -15.96 22.06 15.94
CA ASP A 95 -15.53 21.05 16.88
C ASP A 95 -15.03 19.80 16.15
N PHE A 96 -13.71 19.60 16.16
CA PHE A 96 -13.02 18.44 15.59
C PHE A 96 -12.70 17.41 16.68
N THR A 97 -13.54 17.32 17.70
CA THR A 97 -13.32 16.41 18.82
C THR A 97 -13.70 14.99 18.43
N PHE A 98 -12.77 14.07 18.67
CA PHE A 98 -13.01 12.64 18.64
C PHE A 98 -12.13 11.96 19.69
N TYR A 99 -12.47 10.71 19.98
CA TYR A 99 -11.72 9.91 20.95
C TYR A 99 -11.22 8.63 20.30
N LEU A 100 -10.02 8.22 20.71
CA LEU A 100 -9.43 6.93 20.40
C LEU A 100 -9.37 6.13 21.69
N ASN A 101 -10.13 5.07 21.76
CA ASN A 101 -10.14 4.15 22.91
C ASN A 101 -9.23 2.96 22.59
N LEU A 102 -8.12 2.84 23.32
CA LEU A 102 -7.29 1.64 23.29
C LEU A 102 -8.04 0.50 23.97
N LEU A 103 -8.14 -0.64 23.29
CA LEU A 103 -8.87 -1.80 23.76
C LEU A 103 -7.89 -2.89 24.24
N ASP A 104 -8.31 -3.66 25.23
CA ASP A 104 -7.66 -4.91 25.61
C ASP A 104 -8.07 -6.06 24.67
N GLU A 105 -7.53 -7.26 24.90
CA GLU A 105 -7.85 -8.47 24.12
C GLU A 105 -9.34 -8.89 24.23
N GLY A 106 -10.04 -8.41 25.25
CA GLY A 106 -11.47 -8.62 25.46
C GLY A 106 -12.34 -7.55 24.81
N GLY A 107 -11.73 -6.54 24.15
CA GLY A 107 -12.44 -5.42 23.53
C GLY A 107 -12.90 -4.33 24.51
N LYS A 108 -12.42 -4.35 25.76
CA LYS A 108 -12.73 -3.32 26.75
C LYS A 108 -11.76 -2.14 26.64
N PRO A 109 -12.25 -0.90 26.77
CA PRO A 109 -11.38 0.27 26.78
C PRO A 109 -10.49 0.28 28.02
N ILE A 110 -9.18 0.37 27.82
CA ILE A 110 -8.16 0.50 28.89
C ILE A 110 -7.57 1.90 28.95
N GLN A 111 -7.59 2.63 27.85
CA GLN A 111 -7.10 4.01 27.79
C GLN A 111 -7.91 4.79 26.75
N ARG A 112 -8.19 6.05 27.03
CA ARG A 112 -8.90 6.97 26.14
C ARG A 112 -8.01 8.16 25.81
N TYR A 113 -7.87 8.45 24.52
CA TYR A 113 -7.15 9.62 24.02
C TYR A 113 -8.17 10.58 23.42
N GLU A 114 -8.30 11.76 24.01
CA GLU A 114 -9.10 12.85 23.44
C GLU A 114 -8.28 13.62 22.44
N ARG A 115 -8.84 13.86 21.26
CA ARG A 115 -8.21 14.65 20.20
C ARG A 115 -9.13 15.76 19.76
N ARG A 116 -8.61 17.00 19.82
CA ARG A 116 -9.27 18.22 19.37
C ARG A 116 -8.46 18.87 18.27
N ALA A 117 -8.15 18.10 17.23
CA ALA A 117 -7.26 18.54 16.16
C ALA A 117 -7.74 17.99 14.82
N MET A 118 -7.50 18.74 13.76
CA MET A 118 -7.79 18.29 12.40
C MET A 118 -6.89 17.13 11.94
N ASP A 119 -5.76 16.94 12.58
CA ASP A 119 -4.73 15.95 12.23
C ASP A 119 -4.23 15.26 13.50
N THR A 120 -4.14 13.95 13.48
CA THR A 120 -3.62 13.14 14.58
C THR A 120 -2.72 12.04 14.03
N GLY A 121 -1.44 12.14 14.32
CA GLY A 121 -0.44 11.11 14.00
C GLY A 121 -0.40 10.01 15.07
N ILE A 122 -0.26 8.76 14.61
CA ILE A 122 -0.08 7.58 15.48
C ILE A 122 1.22 6.89 15.09
N GLY A 123 2.07 6.58 16.05
CA GLY A 123 3.30 5.87 15.78
C GLY A 123 4.03 5.38 17.02
N ARG A 124 5.19 4.75 16.81
CA ARG A 124 6.01 4.26 17.91
C ARG A 124 6.80 5.38 18.58
N GLN A 125 7.40 6.27 17.81
CA GLN A 125 8.28 7.33 18.28
C GLN A 125 7.73 8.71 17.98
N ASP A 126 7.08 8.87 16.82
CA ASP A 126 6.55 10.12 16.31
C ASP A 126 5.03 10.09 16.27
N GLY A 127 4.43 11.27 16.30
CA GLY A 127 2.98 11.45 16.28
C GLY A 127 2.43 11.95 17.61
N ASP A 128 1.15 12.20 17.62
CA ASP A 128 0.41 12.71 18.78
C ASP A 128 0.09 11.61 19.79
N ILE A 129 -0.13 10.41 19.29
CA ILE A 129 -0.36 9.20 20.08
C ILE A 129 0.80 8.25 19.80
N ARG A 130 1.54 7.92 20.87
CA ARG A 130 2.77 7.12 20.76
C ARG A 130 2.68 5.89 21.61
N PHE A 131 3.17 4.77 21.04
CA PHE A 131 3.31 3.49 21.73
C PHE A 131 4.77 3.03 21.60
N PRO A 132 5.68 3.54 22.44
CA PRO A 132 7.13 3.31 22.31
C PRO A 132 7.53 1.84 22.45
N ASP A 133 6.73 1.07 23.18
CA ASP A 133 6.99 -0.35 23.44
C ASP A 133 6.48 -1.29 22.34
N ASP A 134 5.69 -0.79 21.40
CA ASP A 134 5.16 -1.60 20.31
C ASP A 134 6.18 -1.74 19.16
N GLN A 135 6.78 -2.92 19.06
CA GLN A 135 7.78 -3.23 18.03
C GLN A 135 7.17 -3.37 16.62
N PHE A 136 5.87 -3.55 16.51
CA PHE A 136 5.16 -3.67 15.23
C PHE A 136 4.74 -2.33 14.64
N LEU A 137 4.82 -1.26 15.43
CA LEU A 137 4.57 0.10 14.96
C LEU A 137 5.79 0.69 14.25
N SER A 138 5.58 1.33 13.11
CA SER A 138 6.57 2.21 12.49
C SER A 138 6.76 3.48 13.32
N PRO A 139 7.90 4.19 13.22
CA PRO A 139 8.14 5.43 13.98
C PRO A 139 6.98 6.43 13.87
N LEU A 140 6.52 6.74 12.67
CA LEU A 140 5.22 7.33 12.35
C LEU A 140 4.50 6.33 11.45
N HIS A 141 3.33 5.86 11.86
CA HIS A 141 2.67 4.70 11.24
C HIS A 141 1.42 5.09 10.46
N ALA A 142 0.51 5.79 11.10
CA ALA A 142 -0.77 6.16 10.53
C ALA A 142 -1.15 7.59 10.89
N ARG A 143 -2.11 8.12 10.17
CA ARG A 143 -2.65 9.46 10.38
C ARG A 143 -4.16 9.44 10.27
N ILE A 144 -4.81 10.15 11.16
CA ILE A 144 -6.24 10.40 11.15
C ILE A 144 -6.45 11.88 10.91
N THR A 145 -7.25 12.24 9.91
CA THR A 145 -7.52 13.63 9.52
C THR A 145 -9.01 13.88 9.36
N TRP A 146 -9.47 15.08 9.69
CA TRP A 146 -10.79 15.54 9.30
C TRP A 146 -10.75 16.10 7.89
N GLU A 147 -11.55 15.54 6.99
CA GLU A 147 -11.71 15.95 5.61
C GLU A 147 -13.19 16.08 5.28
N GLN A 148 -13.68 17.28 4.96
CA GLN A 148 -15.10 17.52 4.63
C GLN A 148 -16.09 16.93 5.65
N ASP A 149 -15.86 17.23 6.93
CA ASP A 149 -16.65 16.74 8.07
C ASP A 149 -16.61 15.21 8.29
N GLN A 150 -15.73 14.51 7.62
CA GLN A 150 -15.51 13.08 7.80
C GLN A 150 -14.12 12.80 8.36
N LEU A 151 -14.05 11.86 9.28
CA LEU A 151 -12.77 11.39 9.81
C LEU A 151 -12.16 10.36 8.85
N MET A 152 -10.95 10.60 8.40
CA MET A 152 -10.24 9.77 7.42
C MET A 152 -8.98 9.19 8.03
N LEU A 153 -8.75 7.90 7.81
CA LEU A 153 -7.54 7.19 8.19
C LEU A 153 -6.64 6.99 6.97
N ARG A 154 -5.34 7.23 7.15
CA ARG A 154 -4.31 6.93 6.14
C ARG A 154 -3.15 6.16 6.78
N ASP A 155 -2.77 5.08 6.16
CA ASP A 155 -1.47 4.45 6.42
C ASP A 155 -0.37 5.30 5.78
N LEU A 156 0.71 5.54 6.49
CA LEU A 156 1.83 6.37 6.03
C LEU A 156 2.99 5.56 5.42
N GLY A 157 2.68 4.42 4.81
CA GLY A 157 3.68 3.50 4.28
C GLY A 157 4.34 2.71 5.41
N SER A 158 3.56 2.34 6.39
CA SER A 158 4.03 1.56 7.52
C SER A 158 4.51 0.16 7.10
N ARG A 159 5.33 -0.46 7.93
CA ARG A 159 5.89 -1.79 7.63
C ARG A 159 4.85 -2.89 7.68
N ASN A 160 3.94 -2.82 8.66
CA ASN A 160 2.96 -3.89 8.92
C ASN A 160 1.53 -3.53 8.46
N GLY A 161 1.35 -2.33 7.90
CA GLY A 161 0.03 -1.84 7.48
C GLY A 161 -0.84 -1.40 8.64
N THR A 162 -1.84 -0.62 8.31
CA THR A 162 -2.93 -0.22 9.19
C THR A 162 -4.19 -0.98 8.77
N TRP A 163 -4.90 -1.56 9.73
CA TRP A 163 -6.02 -2.43 9.45
C TRP A 163 -7.33 -1.82 9.96
N VAL A 164 -8.38 -1.92 9.17
CA VAL A 164 -9.72 -1.44 9.53
C VAL A 164 -10.67 -2.61 9.57
N PHE A 165 -11.27 -2.85 10.74
CA PHE A 165 -12.29 -3.89 10.90
C PHE A 165 -13.60 -3.46 10.26
N PHE A 166 -14.32 -4.43 9.73
CA PHE A 166 -15.66 -4.24 9.18
C PHE A 166 -16.59 -5.31 9.73
N ASP A 167 -17.83 -4.94 9.96
CA ASP A 167 -18.86 -5.84 10.48
C ASP A 167 -19.89 -6.19 9.37
N GLU A 168 -19.93 -5.37 8.30
CA GLU A 168 -20.79 -5.59 7.13
C GLU A 168 -20.08 -6.44 6.07
N PRO A 169 -20.83 -7.20 5.24
CA PRO A 169 -20.26 -7.93 4.13
C PRO A 169 -19.41 -7.04 3.21
N HIS A 170 -18.17 -7.45 2.93
CA HIS A 170 -17.24 -6.67 2.14
C HIS A 170 -17.01 -7.30 0.77
N LYS A 171 -17.35 -6.56 -0.30
CA LYS A 171 -17.05 -6.97 -1.67
C LYS A 171 -15.55 -6.89 -1.93
N LEU A 172 -14.96 -8.02 -2.31
CA LEU A 172 -13.52 -8.14 -2.54
C LEU A 172 -13.11 -7.48 -3.88
N VAL A 173 -12.08 -6.67 -3.83
CA VAL A 173 -11.47 -5.99 -4.97
C VAL A 173 -10.06 -6.53 -5.18
N ASP A 174 -9.61 -6.58 -6.45
CA ASP A 174 -8.28 -7.11 -6.77
C ASP A 174 -7.18 -6.48 -5.94
N GLY A 175 -6.41 -7.35 -5.32
CA GLY A 175 -5.31 -7.00 -4.44
C GLY A 175 -5.74 -6.67 -3.01
N ASP A 176 -7.00 -6.77 -2.61
CA ASP A 176 -7.38 -6.61 -1.20
C ASP A 176 -6.54 -7.51 -0.31
N LEU A 177 -6.13 -6.94 0.82
CA LEU A 177 -5.38 -7.63 1.85
C LEU A 177 -6.25 -7.69 3.10
N LEU A 178 -6.58 -8.90 3.51
CA LEU A 178 -7.43 -9.19 4.68
C LEU A 178 -6.58 -9.72 5.83
N LEU A 179 -6.98 -9.39 7.03
CA LEU A 179 -6.52 -10.00 8.27
C LEU A 179 -7.68 -10.83 8.85
N ILE A 180 -7.52 -12.15 8.86
CA ILE A 180 -8.50 -13.11 9.37
C ILE A 180 -7.80 -13.94 10.44
N GLY A 181 -8.17 -13.77 11.72
CA GLY A 181 -7.33 -14.23 12.82
C GLY A 181 -5.97 -13.52 12.77
N SER A 182 -4.87 -14.27 12.78
CA SER A 182 -3.52 -13.76 12.55
C SER A 182 -3.02 -13.94 11.11
N GLN A 183 -3.89 -14.38 10.19
CA GLN A 183 -3.50 -14.69 8.81
C GLN A 183 -3.66 -13.46 7.91
N MET A 184 -2.60 -13.10 7.21
CA MET A 184 -2.66 -12.13 6.10
C MET A 184 -3.03 -12.86 4.82
N ILE A 185 -4.17 -12.51 4.26
CA ILE A 185 -4.74 -13.16 3.08
C ILE A 185 -4.95 -12.12 1.98
N ARG A 186 -4.34 -12.35 0.82
CA ARG A 186 -4.49 -11.49 -0.36
C ARG A 186 -5.52 -12.06 -1.31
N PHE A 187 -6.50 -11.26 -1.68
CA PHE A 187 -7.41 -11.56 -2.77
C PHE A 187 -6.81 -11.11 -4.11
N ARG A 188 -6.91 -11.97 -5.12
CA ARG A 188 -6.52 -11.64 -6.50
C ARG A 188 -7.56 -12.13 -7.47
N ARG A 189 -7.98 -11.28 -8.41
CA ARG A 189 -8.72 -11.70 -9.58
C ARG A 189 -7.75 -12.33 -10.59
N LEU A 190 -8.10 -13.51 -11.03
CA LEU A 190 -7.38 -14.18 -12.11
C LEU A 190 -7.99 -13.67 -13.42
N GLY A 191 -7.19 -12.97 -14.24
CA GLY A 191 -7.58 -12.71 -15.61
C GLY A 191 -7.67 -14.05 -16.36
N TYR A 192 -8.59 -14.19 -17.29
CA TYR A 192 -8.54 -15.28 -18.26
C TYR A 192 -7.22 -15.15 -19.04
N PRO A 193 -6.26 -16.05 -18.86
CA PRO A 193 -5.08 -16.04 -19.72
C PRO A 193 -5.57 -16.46 -21.09
N GLY A 194 -5.77 -15.50 -21.99
CA GLY A 194 -6.01 -15.79 -23.38
C GLY A 194 -4.95 -16.77 -23.90
N PRO A 195 -5.20 -17.47 -25.02
CA PRO A 195 -4.21 -18.35 -25.59
C PRO A 195 -2.91 -17.56 -25.81
N HIS A 196 -1.80 -18.09 -25.30
CA HIS A 196 -0.52 -17.49 -25.56
C HIS A 196 -0.29 -17.33 -27.05
N PRO A 197 0.18 -16.18 -27.55
CA PRO A 197 0.55 -16.04 -28.94
C PRO A 197 1.58 -17.11 -29.29
N PRO A 198 1.58 -17.61 -30.55
CA PRO A 198 2.61 -18.53 -30.98
C PRO A 198 4.02 -17.91 -30.83
N ASP A 199 5.01 -18.73 -30.55
CA ASP A 199 6.41 -18.31 -30.57
C ASP A 199 6.82 -17.86 -32.00
N ALA A 200 8.00 -17.25 -32.13
CA ALA A 200 8.48 -16.67 -33.40
C ALA A 200 8.52 -17.67 -34.57
N ASP A 201 8.60 -18.96 -34.29
CA ASP A 201 8.56 -20.06 -35.25
C ASP A 201 7.16 -20.65 -35.49
N ALA A 202 6.10 -19.95 -35.02
CA ALA A 202 4.70 -20.36 -35.03
C ALA A 202 4.36 -21.57 -34.17
N THR A 203 5.27 -22.00 -33.29
CA THR A 203 5.01 -23.09 -32.34
C THR A 203 4.07 -22.61 -31.24
N LYS A 204 3.00 -23.35 -30.98
CA LYS A 204 2.08 -23.13 -29.86
C LYS A 204 2.53 -23.94 -28.66
N ARG A 205 2.54 -23.29 -27.50
CA ARG A 205 2.85 -23.99 -26.24
C ARG A 205 1.73 -24.95 -25.87
N MET A 206 2.08 -26.15 -25.47
CA MET A 206 1.15 -27.09 -24.85
C MET A 206 0.97 -26.73 -23.38
N GLY A 207 -0.27 -26.73 -22.92
CA GLY A 207 -0.64 -26.50 -21.54
C GLY A 207 -1.97 -27.17 -21.21
N SER A 208 -2.44 -27.07 -19.99
CA SER A 208 -3.78 -27.52 -19.62
C SER A 208 -4.80 -26.78 -20.48
N LEU A 209 -5.52 -27.52 -21.30
CA LEU A 209 -6.54 -26.98 -22.19
C LEU A 209 -7.90 -26.78 -21.50
N ILE A 210 -8.04 -27.27 -20.27
CA ILE A 210 -9.27 -27.12 -19.50
C ILE A 210 -9.25 -25.71 -18.88
N PRO A 211 -10.12 -24.81 -19.29
CA PRO A 211 -10.29 -23.53 -18.59
C PRO A 211 -10.62 -23.86 -17.13
N SER A 212 -9.79 -23.44 -16.21
CA SER A 212 -10.17 -23.47 -14.82
C SER A 212 -11.42 -22.61 -14.66
N ALA A 213 -12.43 -23.10 -13.95
CA ALA A 213 -13.57 -22.30 -13.54
C ALA A 213 -13.18 -21.24 -12.51
N ASP A 214 -11.95 -21.31 -12.01
CA ASP A 214 -11.43 -20.40 -11.03
C ASP A 214 -11.18 -19.03 -11.64
N ILE A 215 -11.81 -18.02 -11.08
CA ILE A 215 -11.71 -16.63 -11.54
C ILE A 215 -11.02 -15.71 -10.55
N ALA A 216 -10.73 -16.22 -9.35
CA ALA A 216 -10.00 -15.50 -8.31
C ALA A 216 -9.23 -16.47 -7.41
N SER A 217 -8.41 -15.94 -6.54
CA SER A 217 -7.69 -16.69 -5.53
C SER A 217 -7.54 -15.91 -4.22
N LEU A 218 -7.44 -16.65 -3.12
CA LEU A 218 -6.97 -16.15 -1.84
C LEU A 218 -5.58 -16.73 -1.59
N THR A 219 -4.62 -15.87 -1.32
CA THR A 219 -3.23 -16.25 -1.06
C THR A 219 -2.86 -15.90 0.37
N GLN A 220 -2.51 -16.89 1.18
CA GLN A 220 -1.90 -16.67 2.49
C GLN A 220 -0.48 -16.13 2.31
N LEU A 221 -0.16 -15.05 3.00
CA LEU A 221 1.14 -14.40 2.93
C LEU A 221 1.98 -14.69 4.16
N ARG A 222 3.29 -14.86 3.97
CA ARG A 222 4.29 -14.82 5.03
C ARG A 222 4.61 -13.37 5.41
N SER A 223 5.34 -13.20 6.50
CA SER A 223 5.79 -11.87 6.98
C SER A 223 6.69 -11.12 5.99
N ASP A 224 7.35 -11.82 5.08
CA ASP A 224 8.14 -11.25 3.99
C ASP A 224 7.30 -10.90 2.75
N GLY A 225 5.98 -11.15 2.78
CA GLY A 225 5.04 -10.94 1.69
C GLY A 225 5.02 -12.05 0.63
N SER A 226 5.83 -13.11 0.78
CA SER A 226 5.79 -14.26 -0.11
C SER A 226 4.54 -15.10 0.11
N ALA A 227 4.09 -15.81 -0.93
CA ALA A 227 2.98 -16.74 -0.83
C ALA A 227 3.37 -17.97 0.00
N ARG A 228 2.47 -18.40 0.90
CA ARG A 228 2.60 -19.64 1.65
C ARG A 228 1.66 -20.71 1.11
N ASP A 229 0.39 -20.35 0.99
CA ASP A 229 -0.66 -21.24 0.54
C ASP A 229 -1.68 -20.48 -0.30
N VAL A 230 -2.41 -21.15 -1.16
CA VAL A 230 -3.37 -20.55 -2.10
C VAL A 230 -4.60 -21.41 -2.20
N ILE A 231 -5.77 -20.81 -2.06
CA ILE A 231 -7.04 -21.44 -2.43
C ILE A 231 -7.65 -20.71 -3.62
N GLN A 232 -8.14 -21.49 -4.58
CA GLN A 232 -8.79 -20.96 -5.77
C GLN A 232 -10.27 -20.73 -5.51
N LEU A 233 -10.81 -19.68 -6.13
CA LEU A 233 -12.22 -19.30 -6.00
C LEU A 233 -12.94 -19.46 -7.33
N SER A 234 -13.97 -20.29 -7.34
CA SER A 234 -14.83 -20.52 -8.50
C SER A 234 -16.20 -19.88 -8.28
N PRO A 235 -16.86 -19.40 -9.36
CA PRO A 235 -18.24 -18.96 -9.29
C PRO A 235 -19.16 -20.06 -8.75
N GLY A 236 -20.13 -19.68 -7.93
CA GLY A 236 -21.11 -20.60 -7.34
C GLY A 236 -20.58 -21.47 -6.20
N ARG A 237 -19.33 -21.30 -5.77
CA ARG A 237 -18.76 -22.02 -4.65
C ARG A 237 -18.32 -21.05 -3.56
N ASP A 238 -18.92 -21.21 -2.38
CA ASP A 238 -18.47 -20.52 -1.16
C ASP A 238 -17.24 -21.21 -0.58
N VAL A 239 -16.36 -20.42 0.03
CA VAL A 239 -15.18 -20.89 0.75
C VAL A 239 -15.28 -20.48 2.20
N ARG A 240 -15.27 -21.47 3.11
CA ARG A 240 -15.28 -21.24 4.55
C ARG A 240 -13.86 -21.30 5.10
N ILE A 241 -13.56 -20.35 5.99
CA ILE A 241 -12.26 -20.20 6.63
C ILE A 241 -12.45 -20.27 8.14
N GLY A 242 -11.65 -21.10 8.79
CA GLY A 242 -11.73 -21.22 10.24
C GLY A 242 -10.54 -21.96 10.85
N ARG A 243 -10.54 -22.05 12.18
CA ARG A 243 -9.49 -22.80 12.89
C ARG A 243 -9.75 -24.30 12.88
N GLU A 244 -11.01 -24.71 12.95
CA GLU A 244 -11.41 -26.11 13.15
C GLU A 244 -12.23 -26.65 11.98
N GLU A 245 -13.06 -25.79 11.37
CA GLU A 245 -13.97 -26.17 10.30
C GLU A 245 -13.85 -25.23 9.12
N GLY A 246 -13.96 -25.75 7.90
CA GLY A 246 -13.98 -24.99 6.66
C GLY A 246 -13.23 -25.67 5.52
N ASP A 247 -13.24 -25.02 4.38
CA ASP A 247 -12.46 -25.42 3.21
C ASP A 247 -10.99 -25.02 3.35
N TRP A 248 -10.71 -24.02 4.17
CA TRP A 248 -9.36 -23.54 4.47
C TRP A 248 -9.19 -23.41 5.99
N VAL A 249 -8.42 -24.32 6.58
CA VAL A 249 -8.33 -24.50 8.03
C VAL A 249 -6.95 -24.09 8.54
N PHE A 250 -6.93 -23.33 9.64
CA PHE A 250 -5.72 -22.84 10.30
C PHE A 250 -5.67 -23.30 11.76
N PRO A 251 -5.39 -24.59 12.03
CA PRO A 251 -5.57 -25.20 13.35
C PRO A 251 -4.63 -24.63 14.42
N TYR A 252 -3.54 -24.00 14.01
CA TYR A 252 -2.54 -23.42 14.93
C TYR A 252 -2.70 -21.94 15.20
N ASP A 253 -3.78 -21.31 14.69
CA ASP A 253 -4.04 -19.88 14.89
C ASP A 253 -4.99 -19.66 16.07
N PRO A 254 -4.48 -19.25 17.25
CA PRO A 254 -5.33 -19.03 18.43
C PRO A 254 -6.24 -17.80 18.27
N SER A 255 -5.92 -16.90 17.34
CA SER A 255 -6.71 -15.71 17.04
C SER A 255 -7.87 -15.99 16.10
N MET A 256 -7.88 -17.14 15.46
CA MET A 256 -8.94 -17.56 14.56
C MET A 256 -10.02 -18.33 15.30
N SER A 257 -11.29 -18.02 15.07
CA SER A 257 -12.44 -18.77 15.58
C SER A 257 -12.59 -20.10 14.87
N GLY A 258 -13.24 -21.11 15.48
CA GLY A 258 -13.50 -22.42 14.87
C GLY A 258 -14.12 -22.29 13.47
N LYS A 259 -15.16 -21.44 13.34
CA LYS A 259 -15.66 -20.83 12.12
C LYS A 259 -15.35 -19.35 12.19
N HIS A 260 -14.76 -18.77 11.17
CA HIS A 260 -14.32 -17.38 11.25
C HIS A 260 -14.88 -16.51 10.12
N ALA A 261 -14.76 -16.96 8.89
CA ALA A 261 -15.15 -16.22 7.72
C ALA A 261 -15.74 -17.08 6.63
N VAL A 262 -16.61 -16.50 5.82
CA VAL A 262 -17.09 -17.11 4.57
C VAL A 262 -16.78 -16.15 3.43
N VAL A 263 -16.13 -16.65 2.40
CA VAL A 263 -16.04 -15.95 1.12
C VAL A 263 -17.11 -16.51 0.22
N ARG A 264 -18.17 -15.74 0.04
CA ARG A 264 -19.34 -16.11 -0.77
C ARG A 264 -19.11 -15.69 -2.22
N SER A 265 -19.51 -16.56 -3.12
CA SER A 265 -19.56 -16.23 -4.56
C SER A 265 -20.91 -15.59 -4.89
N GLU A 266 -20.89 -14.41 -5.46
CA GLU A 266 -22.07 -13.73 -6.01
C GLU A 266 -21.82 -13.39 -7.49
N ASP A 267 -22.39 -14.21 -8.38
CA ASP A 267 -22.12 -14.17 -9.83
C ASP A 267 -20.61 -14.27 -10.12
N ALA A 268 -20.01 -13.21 -10.67
CA ALA A 268 -18.57 -13.10 -10.92
C ALA A 268 -17.80 -12.36 -9.79
N ASP A 269 -18.47 -12.00 -8.72
CA ASP A 269 -17.90 -11.29 -7.59
C ASP A 269 -17.75 -12.20 -6.36
N PHE A 270 -16.92 -11.76 -5.43
CA PHE A 270 -16.74 -12.45 -4.15
C PHE A 270 -16.92 -11.45 -3.01
N ILE A 271 -17.61 -11.89 -1.99
CA ILE A 271 -17.92 -11.10 -0.78
C ILE A 271 -17.40 -11.87 0.42
N VAL A 272 -16.59 -11.23 1.25
CA VAL A 272 -16.17 -11.79 2.52
C VAL A 272 -17.12 -11.35 3.63
N ILE A 273 -17.50 -12.31 4.46
CA ILE A 273 -18.48 -12.15 5.55
C ILE A 273 -17.87 -12.74 6.81
N ASP A 274 -17.98 -12.02 7.92
CA ASP A 274 -17.65 -12.55 9.24
C ASP A 274 -18.71 -13.58 9.66
N ASP A 275 -18.29 -14.78 10.02
CA ASP A 275 -19.18 -15.89 10.42
C ASP A 275 -19.33 -15.96 11.96
N GLY A 276 -19.49 -14.79 12.58
CA GLY A 276 -19.64 -14.67 14.04
C GLY A 276 -18.31 -14.89 14.78
N SER A 277 -17.21 -14.46 14.21
CA SER A 277 -15.90 -14.63 14.81
C SER A 277 -15.73 -13.76 16.06
N ARG A 278 -14.82 -14.18 16.96
CA ARG A 278 -14.54 -13.42 18.19
C ARG A 278 -13.78 -12.11 17.91
N ASN A 279 -12.85 -12.15 16.98
CA ASN A 279 -11.93 -11.04 16.74
C ASN A 279 -12.32 -10.16 15.55
N GLY A 280 -13.23 -10.64 14.69
CA GLY A 280 -13.63 -9.94 13.47
C GLY A 280 -12.64 -10.09 12.32
N ILE A 281 -12.99 -9.53 11.19
CA ILE A 281 -12.18 -9.46 9.98
C ILE A 281 -11.77 -8.02 9.75
N ALA A 282 -10.50 -7.80 9.36
CA ALA A 282 -10.04 -6.49 9.00
C ALA A 282 -9.45 -6.47 7.58
N ARG A 283 -9.48 -5.31 6.95
CA ARG A 283 -8.79 -5.05 5.67
C ARG A 283 -7.71 -4.00 5.84
N ALA A 284 -6.66 -4.12 5.07
CA ALA A 284 -5.61 -3.10 5.05
C ALA A 284 -6.15 -1.76 4.54
N ALA A 285 -5.81 -0.68 5.23
CA ALA A 285 -6.13 0.66 4.80
C ALA A 285 -5.36 1.01 3.53
N ARG A 286 -6.09 1.21 2.43
CA ARG A 286 -5.54 1.64 1.15
C ARG A 286 -6.03 3.05 0.86
N GLY A 287 -5.07 3.98 0.69
CA GLY A 287 -5.41 5.38 0.53
C GLY A 287 -6.07 5.97 1.78
N ALA A 288 -7.04 6.84 1.58
CA ALA A 288 -7.84 7.39 2.66
C ALA A 288 -9.07 6.51 2.92
N VAL A 289 -9.22 6.05 4.14
CA VAL A 289 -10.35 5.21 4.57
C VAL A 289 -11.22 6.00 5.52
N PRO A 290 -12.53 6.15 5.23
CA PRO A 290 -13.43 6.84 6.14
C PRO A 290 -13.61 6.05 7.44
N LEU A 291 -13.65 6.78 8.57
CA LEU A 291 -13.94 6.26 9.89
C LEU A 291 -15.25 6.84 10.40
N THR A 292 -16.01 6.02 11.08
CA THR A 292 -17.26 6.39 11.76
C THR A 292 -17.15 6.11 13.25
N GLY A 293 -18.12 6.59 14.03
CA GLY A 293 -18.22 6.19 15.42
C GLY A 293 -18.37 4.68 15.54
N GLY A 294 -17.55 4.05 16.37
CA GLY A 294 -17.48 2.61 16.52
C GLY A 294 -16.41 1.92 15.65
N SER A 295 -15.90 2.56 14.60
CA SER A 295 -14.83 1.98 13.77
C SER A 295 -13.69 1.47 14.61
N ARG A 296 -13.26 0.22 14.36
CA ARG A 296 -12.12 -0.41 15.00
C ARG A 296 -10.95 -0.44 14.03
N ILE A 297 -9.76 -0.04 14.50
CA ILE A 297 -8.53 -0.07 13.71
C ILE A 297 -7.44 -0.79 14.50
N LEU A 298 -6.59 -1.53 13.78
CA LEU A 298 -5.39 -2.14 14.35
C LEU A 298 -4.17 -1.46 13.74
N VAL A 299 -3.31 -0.96 14.61
CA VAL A 299 -2.09 -0.22 14.25
C VAL A 299 -0.95 -0.80 15.07
N GLY A 300 -0.04 -1.54 14.42
CA GLY A 300 0.91 -2.39 15.12
C GLY A 300 0.19 -3.52 15.86
N ASP A 301 0.36 -3.62 17.18
CA ASP A 301 -0.40 -4.53 18.06
C ASP A 301 -1.54 -3.82 18.84
N LYS A 302 -1.80 -2.53 18.54
CA LYS A 302 -2.78 -1.71 19.26
C LYS A 302 -4.14 -1.71 18.56
N LEU A 303 -5.13 -2.28 19.23
CA LEU A 303 -6.53 -2.21 18.80
C LEU A 303 -7.16 -0.93 19.34
N LEU A 304 -7.59 -0.07 18.46
CA LEU A 304 -8.17 1.23 18.77
C LEU A 304 -9.61 1.30 18.25
N ARG A 305 -10.52 1.90 19.05
CA ARG A 305 -11.89 2.18 18.63
C ARG A 305 -12.15 3.67 18.58
N ILE A 306 -12.74 4.11 17.48
CA ILE A 306 -13.12 5.50 17.25
C ILE A 306 -14.44 5.79 18.00
N GLU A 307 -14.48 6.93 18.68
CA GLU A 307 -15.70 7.48 19.25
C GLU A 307 -15.78 8.95 18.80
N LEU A 308 -16.88 9.33 18.20
CA LEU A 308 -17.14 10.71 17.79
C LEU A 308 -17.84 11.46 18.93
N ALA A 309 -17.51 12.76 19.09
CA ALA A 309 -18.11 13.63 20.10
C ALA A 309 -19.56 14.01 19.76
#